data_f756cb54b41b97439e3c0faba447a35c
#
_entry.id   f756cb54b41b97439e3c0faba447a35c
#
_cell.length_a   1.000
_cell.length_b   1.000
_cell.length_c   1.000
_cell.angle_alpha   90.00
_cell.angle_beta   90.00
_cell.angle_gamma   90.00
#
_symmetry.space_group_name_H-M   'P 1'
#
loop_
_entity.id
_entity.type
_entity.pdbx_description
1 polymer ?
#
loop_
_entity_poly.entity_id
_entity_poly.type
_entity_poly.pdbx_seq_one_letter_code
_entity_poly.pdbx_strand_id
1 'polypeptide(L)'
;DFEIRINEGKLASFNKISVVGNTKTNDNVIYRELSIKPGELYSKDKVVRTIREVGQLGFFDAEQISPDFKNVDPNQGTVDIELGLVESGASQIELQGGYGGGGFIGTVGLAFNNFSTKNIKNRKAWRPLPMGDGQTFAIRLQTSTFYSTRSFSFVEPWFGGRQPVQFSLSLSSTKQYRYDYFTRRADKSQSFEIAGFNVGLAKR
;
A
#
# COMPACT_ATOMS: atom_id res chain seq x y z
N ASP A 1 21.58 -52.11 10.05
CA ASP A 1 21.06 -51.17 11.05
C ASP A 1 21.70 -49.80 10.80
N PHE A 2 20.90 -48.79 10.69
CA PHE A 2 21.37 -47.39 10.58
C PHE A 2 21.16 -46.72 11.93
N GLU A 3 22.22 -46.17 12.52
CA GLU A 3 22.15 -45.36 13.75
C GLU A 3 22.18 -43.88 13.35
N ILE A 4 21.10 -43.15 13.62
CA ILE A 4 21.03 -41.74 13.39
C ILE A 4 21.28 -41.04 14.72
N ARG A 5 22.40 -40.32 14.83
CA ARG A 5 22.73 -39.51 16.00
C ARG A 5 22.39 -38.04 15.69
N ILE A 6 21.40 -37.50 16.41
CA ILE A 6 21.00 -36.11 16.29
C ILE A 6 21.62 -35.36 17.48
N ASN A 7 22.39 -34.34 17.18
CA ASN A 7 22.90 -33.41 18.19
C ASN A 7 22.12 -32.11 18.06
N GLU A 8 21.18 -31.89 18.98
CA GLU A 8 20.38 -30.66 18.99
C GLU A 8 21.17 -29.53 19.66
N GLY A 9 21.35 -28.43 18.95
CA GLY A 9 21.91 -27.19 19.49
C GLY A 9 20.92 -26.41 20.36
N LYS A 10 21.34 -25.25 20.88
CA LYS A 10 20.43 -24.32 21.57
C LYS A 10 19.37 -23.80 20.60
N LEU A 11 18.16 -23.57 21.13
CA LEU A 11 17.10 -22.88 20.38
C LEU A 11 17.60 -21.49 19.98
N ALA A 12 17.49 -21.18 18.70
CA ALA A 12 17.88 -19.87 18.16
C ALA A 12 16.80 -18.82 18.44
N SER A 13 17.22 -17.59 18.74
CA SER A 13 16.36 -16.43 18.88
C SER A 13 16.84 -15.29 17.98
N PHE A 14 15.91 -14.45 17.50
CA PHE A 14 16.26 -13.24 16.75
C PHE A 14 16.94 -12.23 17.68
N ASN A 15 18.18 -11.85 17.38
CA ASN A 15 18.89 -10.82 18.13
C ASN A 15 18.64 -9.43 17.51
N LYS A 16 18.99 -9.25 16.24
CA LYS A 16 18.80 -8.00 15.51
C LYS A 16 18.00 -8.24 14.23
N ILE A 17 17.08 -7.32 13.94
CA ILE A 17 16.34 -7.29 12.69
C ILE A 17 16.68 -5.97 12.01
N SER A 18 17.17 -6.04 10.77
CA SER A 18 17.52 -4.88 9.96
C SER A 18 16.86 -4.96 8.58
N VAL A 19 16.70 -3.82 7.96
CA VAL A 19 16.08 -3.68 6.64
C VAL A 19 17.01 -2.85 5.76
N VAL A 20 17.19 -3.26 4.52
CA VAL A 20 18.03 -2.57 3.54
C VAL A 20 17.32 -2.49 2.19
N GLY A 21 17.62 -1.45 1.40
CA GLY A 21 17.04 -1.27 0.06
C GLY A 21 15.79 -0.36 0.01
N ASN A 22 15.28 0.07 1.15
CA ASN A 22 14.14 1.00 1.26
C ASN A 22 14.58 2.47 1.14
N THR A 23 14.91 2.90 -0.06
CA THR A 23 15.45 4.26 -0.31
C THR A 23 14.40 5.39 -0.28
N LYS A 24 13.13 5.04 -0.46
CA LYS A 24 11.97 5.97 -0.49
C LYS A 24 11.03 5.76 0.69
N THR A 25 10.99 4.55 1.21
CA THR A 25 10.07 4.12 2.27
C THR A 25 10.76 4.24 3.62
N ASN A 26 10.09 4.86 4.59
CA ASN A 26 10.60 4.97 5.95
C ASN A 26 10.63 3.60 6.64
N ASP A 27 11.68 3.34 7.41
CA ASP A 27 11.87 2.09 8.16
C ASP A 27 10.65 1.71 9.01
N ASN A 28 10.03 2.68 9.67
CA ASN A 28 8.86 2.46 10.51
C ASN A 28 7.68 1.82 9.76
N VAL A 29 7.54 2.07 8.46
CA VAL A 29 6.49 1.48 7.62
C VAL A 29 6.70 -0.01 7.48
N ILE A 30 7.95 -0.45 7.42
CA ILE A 30 8.33 -1.85 7.28
C ILE A 30 8.29 -2.54 8.64
N TYR A 31 8.95 -1.96 9.66
CA TYR A 31 9.04 -2.56 11.00
C TYR A 31 7.66 -2.83 11.63
N ARG A 32 6.67 -2.00 11.39
CA ARG A 32 5.31 -2.20 11.93
C ARG A 32 4.56 -3.38 11.31
N GLU A 33 4.99 -3.86 10.13
CA GLU A 33 4.40 -5.00 9.43
C GLU A 33 5.18 -6.31 9.68
N LEU A 34 6.29 -6.27 10.43
CA LEU A 34 7.05 -7.48 10.69
C LEU A 34 6.36 -8.38 11.72
N SER A 35 6.18 -9.64 11.37
CA SER A 35 5.71 -10.69 12.29
C SER A 35 6.80 -11.23 13.22
N ILE A 36 8.08 -10.88 12.98
CA ILE A 36 9.24 -11.23 13.79
C ILE A 36 9.65 -10.06 14.68
N LYS A 37 10.13 -10.36 15.89
CA LYS A 37 10.62 -9.34 16.82
C LYS A 37 11.94 -9.78 17.46
N PRO A 38 12.85 -8.84 17.80
CA PRO A 38 14.04 -9.16 18.56
C PRO A 38 13.69 -9.85 19.89
N GLY A 39 14.45 -10.88 20.25
CA GLY A 39 14.26 -11.69 21.45
C GLY A 39 13.26 -12.85 21.31
N GLU A 40 12.49 -12.92 20.22
CA GLU A 40 11.61 -14.07 19.97
C GLU A 40 12.39 -15.27 19.43
N LEU A 41 11.89 -16.48 19.72
CA LEU A 41 12.44 -17.69 19.14
C LEU A 41 12.34 -17.68 17.61
N TYR A 42 13.39 -18.16 16.97
CA TYR A 42 13.42 -18.32 15.53
C TYR A 42 12.27 -19.22 15.06
N SER A 43 11.55 -18.74 14.08
CA SER A 43 10.48 -19.48 13.42
C SER A 43 10.51 -19.18 11.92
N LYS A 44 10.73 -20.22 11.14
CA LYS A 44 10.69 -20.14 9.67
C LYS A 44 9.33 -19.59 9.19
N ASP A 45 8.24 -20.04 9.80
CA ASP A 45 6.89 -19.62 9.43
C ASP A 45 6.68 -18.12 9.65
N LYS A 46 7.22 -17.57 10.76
CA LYS A 46 7.17 -16.13 11.01
C LYS A 46 8.01 -15.34 10.00
N VAL A 47 9.16 -15.85 9.56
CA VAL A 47 9.98 -15.23 8.52
C VAL A 47 9.23 -15.22 7.19
N VAL A 48 8.67 -16.36 6.78
CA VAL A 48 7.87 -16.45 5.55
C VAL A 48 6.66 -15.53 5.60
N ARG A 49 6.00 -15.46 6.75
CA ARG A 49 4.87 -14.54 6.97
C ARG A 49 5.29 -13.10 6.85
N THR A 50 6.42 -12.71 7.46
CA THR A 50 7.00 -11.36 7.34
C THR A 50 7.26 -10.97 5.89
N ILE A 51 7.88 -11.87 5.09
CA ILE A 51 8.13 -11.64 3.67
C ILE A 51 6.82 -11.38 2.93
N ARG A 52 5.79 -12.17 3.21
CA ARG A 52 4.46 -12.01 2.60
C ARG A 52 3.81 -10.69 2.98
N GLU A 53 3.83 -10.34 4.28
CA GLU A 53 3.24 -9.09 4.79
C GLU A 53 3.92 -7.86 4.20
N VAL A 54 5.25 -7.86 4.11
CA VAL A 54 6.01 -6.78 3.47
C VAL A 54 5.74 -6.71 1.96
N GLY A 55 5.67 -7.87 1.28
CA GLY A 55 5.33 -7.94 -0.15
C GLY A 55 3.91 -7.42 -0.47
N GLN A 56 2.97 -7.61 0.45
CA GLN A 56 1.58 -7.13 0.30
C GLN A 56 1.42 -5.61 0.44
N LEU A 57 2.46 -4.89 0.88
CA LEU A 57 2.43 -3.42 0.93
C LEU A 57 2.30 -2.77 -0.46
N GLY A 58 2.69 -3.48 -1.52
CA GLY A 58 2.49 -3.05 -2.92
C GLY A 58 3.46 -1.98 -3.41
N PHE A 59 4.51 -1.69 -2.66
CA PHE A 59 5.61 -0.81 -3.07
C PHE A 59 7.00 -1.47 -2.96
N PHE A 60 7.02 -2.77 -2.71
CA PHE A 60 8.19 -3.63 -2.83
C PHE A 60 7.92 -4.74 -3.85
N ASP A 61 8.97 -5.17 -4.53
CA ASP A 61 8.92 -6.35 -5.39
C ASP A 61 8.93 -7.60 -4.50
N ALA A 62 7.78 -8.26 -4.42
CA ALA A 62 7.60 -9.41 -3.53
C ALA A 62 8.50 -10.60 -3.88
N GLU A 63 8.92 -10.73 -5.15
CA GLU A 63 9.80 -11.80 -5.61
C GLU A 63 11.28 -11.56 -5.26
N GLN A 64 11.64 -10.32 -4.97
CA GLN A 64 12.99 -9.90 -4.64
C GLN A 64 13.21 -9.62 -3.14
N ILE A 65 12.22 -9.91 -2.28
CA ILE A 65 12.41 -9.83 -0.84
C ILE A 65 13.23 -11.03 -0.38
N SER A 66 14.43 -10.77 0.11
CA SER A 66 15.36 -11.83 0.54
C SER A 66 15.74 -11.66 2.01
N PRO A 67 15.50 -12.70 2.85
CA PRO A 67 16.05 -12.73 4.20
C PRO A 67 17.52 -13.20 4.15
N ASP A 68 18.42 -12.44 4.74
CA ASP A 68 19.81 -12.81 4.95
C ASP A 68 20.07 -13.02 6.45
N PHE A 69 20.64 -14.19 6.80
CA PHE A 69 20.94 -14.54 8.17
C PHE A 69 22.39 -14.22 8.45
N LYS A 70 22.63 -13.33 9.42
CA LYS A 70 23.94 -12.84 9.80
C LYS A 70 24.24 -13.18 11.26
N ASN A 71 25.52 -13.15 11.61
CA ASN A 71 25.97 -13.29 13.00
C ASN A 71 25.33 -14.47 13.75
N VAL A 72 25.24 -15.63 13.08
CA VAL A 72 24.72 -16.84 13.73
C VAL A 72 25.70 -17.28 14.82
N ASP A 73 25.28 -17.19 16.08
CA ASP A 73 26.07 -17.64 17.24
C ASP A 73 25.43 -18.89 17.88
N PRO A 74 25.97 -20.09 17.61
CA PRO A 74 25.46 -21.32 18.19
C PRO A 74 25.64 -21.40 19.72
N ASN A 75 26.61 -20.69 20.30
CA ASN A 75 26.88 -20.72 21.73
C ASN A 75 25.85 -19.91 22.51
N GLN A 76 25.47 -18.75 21.98
CA GLN A 76 24.44 -17.90 22.55
C GLN A 76 23.02 -18.31 22.09
N GLY A 77 22.89 -19.03 20.98
CA GLY A 77 21.62 -19.34 20.35
C GLY A 77 20.96 -18.09 19.77
N THR A 78 21.73 -17.24 19.08
CA THR A 78 21.22 -15.99 18.51
C THR A 78 21.49 -15.90 17.01
N VAL A 79 20.60 -15.21 16.29
CA VAL A 79 20.72 -14.94 14.86
C VAL A 79 20.22 -13.54 14.54
N ASP A 80 21.01 -12.82 13.74
CA ASP A 80 20.56 -11.56 13.15
C ASP A 80 19.89 -11.83 11.80
N ILE A 81 18.83 -11.11 11.48
CA ILE A 81 18.18 -11.18 10.18
C ILE A 81 18.21 -9.80 9.51
N GLU A 82 18.61 -9.77 8.26
CA GLU A 82 18.55 -8.60 7.41
C GLU A 82 17.61 -8.87 6.24
N LEU A 83 16.58 -8.04 6.09
CA LEU A 83 15.64 -8.13 4.99
C LEU A 83 16.11 -7.22 3.85
N GLY A 84 16.58 -7.83 2.76
CA GLY A 84 16.87 -7.13 1.51
C GLY A 84 15.57 -6.84 0.78
N LEU A 85 15.31 -5.57 0.47
CA LEU A 85 14.11 -5.11 -0.20
C LEU A 85 14.48 -4.42 -1.52
N VAL A 86 13.63 -4.58 -2.51
CA VAL A 86 13.71 -3.85 -3.77
C VAL A 86 12.42 -3.05 -3.94
N GLU A 87 12.54 -1.72 -3.96
CA GLU A 87 11.38 -0.86 -4.14
C GLU A 87 10.87 -0.90 -5.59
N SER A 88 9.61 -1.23 -5.75
CA SER A 88 8.89 -1.20 -7.02
C SER A 88 8.14 0.13 -7.22
N GLY A 89 7.58 0.34 -8.42
CA GLY A 89 6.73 1.51 -8.68
C GLY A 89 5.43 1.46 -7.90
N ALA A 90 5.29 2.36 -6.93
CA ALA A 90 4.09 2.43 -6.09
C ALA A 90 2.93 3.25 -6.70
N SER A 91 3.13 3.82 -7.89
CA SER A 91 2.13 4.65 -8.57
C SER A 91 1.45 3.87 -9.67
N GLN A 92 0.14 3.99 -9.75
CA GLN A 92 -0.68 3.34 -10.77
C GLN A 92 -1.43 4.40 -11.56
N ILE A 93 -1.49 4.22 -12.89
CA ILE A 93 -2.26 5.04 -13.81
C ILE A 93 -3.36 4.14 -14.39
N GLU A 94 -4.61 4.55 -14.24
CA GLU A 94 -5.77 3.90 -14.84
C GLU A 94 -6.25 4.74 -16.03
N LEU A 95 -6.34 4.11 -17.20
CA LEU A 95 -6.92 4.71 -18.38
C LEU A 95 -7.95 3.72 -18.94
N GLN A 96 -9.21 4.12 -18.99
CA GLN A 96 -10.28 3.32 -19.53
C GLN A 96 -11.12 4.17 -20.49
N GLY A 97 -11.54 3.58 -21.59
CA GLY A 97 -12.43 4.21 -22.55
C GLY A 97 -13.39 3.19 -23.14
N GLY A 98 -14.62 3.59 -23.39
CA GLY A 98 -15.62 2.73 -23.98
C GLY A 98 -16.76 3.51 -24.60
N TYR A 99 -17.56 2.84 -25.44
CA TYR A 99 -18.76 3.37 -26.01
C TYR A 99 -19.94 2.43 -25.72
N GLY A 100 -20.99 2.97 -25.12
CA GLY A 100 -22.18 2.19 -24.76
C GLY A 100 -23.32 3.09 -24.29
N GLY A 101 -24.55 2.58 -24.33
CA GLY A 101 -25.73 3.35 -23.90
C GLY A 101 -25.96 4.65 -24.68
N GLY A 102 -25.44 4.74 -25.92
CA GLY A 102 -25.56 5.94 -26.76
C GLY A 102 -24.51 7.03 -26.46
N GLY A 103 -23.46 6.74 -25.71
CA GLY A 103 -22.44 7.72 -25.42
C GLY A 103 -21.05 7.14 -25.13
N PHE A 104 -20.06 8.01 -25.07
CA PHE A 104 -18.69 7.69 -24.70
C PHE A 104 -18.54 7.76 -23.17
N ILE A 105 -17.76 6.83 -22.62
CA ILE A 105 -17.34 6.82 -21.22
C ILE A 105 -15.82 6.77 -21.19
N GLY A 106 -15.20 7.69 -20.46
CA GLY A 106 -13.77 7.73 -20.23
C GLY A 106 -13.45 7.82 -18.74
N THR A 107 -12.42 7.13 -18.29
CA THR A 107 -11.92 7.17 -16.94
C THR A 107 -10.41 7.40 -16.95
N VAL A 108 -9.95 8.33 -16.11
CA VAL A 108 -8.54 8.56 -15.80
C VAL A 108 -8.39 8.48 -14.29
N GLY A 109 -7.52 7.59 -13.82
CA GLY A 109 -7.21 7.42 -12.41
C GLY A 109 -5.71 7.50 -12.17
N LEU A 110 -5.32 8.11 -11.05
CA LEU A 110 -3.95 8.14 -10.53
C LEU A 110 -4.00 7.68 -9.08
N ALA A 111 -3.21 6.66 -8.74
CA ALA A 111 -3.07 6.17 -7.38
C ALA A 111 -1.60 6.10 -6.97
N PHE A 112 -1.31 6.53 -5.76
CA PHE A 112 0.02 6.56 -5.15
C PHE A 112 -0.02 5.82 -3.82
N ASN A 113 0.62 4.65 -3.75
CA ASN A 113 0.49 3.72 -2.60
C ASN A 113 1.49 3.95 -1.48
N ASN A 114 2.48 4.78 -1.67
CA ASN A 114 3.48 5.11 -0.63
C ASN A 114 3.53 6.61 -0.36
N PHE A 115 2.37 7.25 -0.31
CA PHE A 115 2.26 8.68 -0.05
C PHE A 115 2.66 9.00 1.39
N SER A 116 3.13 10.22 1.63
CA SER A 116 3.50 10.73 2.95
C SER A 116 2.99 12.14 3.17
N THR A 117 2.03 12.29 4.06
CA THR A 117 1.56 13.61 4.50
C THR A 117 2.63 14.39 5.26
N LYS A 118 3.52 13.69 5.98
CA LYS A 118 4.63 14.31 6.73
C LYS A 118 5.66 14.96 5.80
N ASN A 119 5.90 14.32 4.65
CA ASN A 119 6.90 14.76 3.68
C ASN A 119 6.39 15.83 2.71
N ILE A 120 5.17 16.36 2.86
CA ILE A 120 4.63 17.42 1.99
C ILE A 120 5.55 18.64 1.93
N LYS A 121 6.18 19.01 3.05
CA LYS A 121 7.12 20.12 3.14
C LYS A 121 8.55 19.78 2.71
N ASN A 122 8.88 18.48 2.59
CA ASN A 122 10.21 18.01 2.24
C ASN A 122 10.31 17.70 0.74
N ARG A 123 10.72 18.68 -0.05
CA ARG A 123 10.84 18.53 -1.52
C ARG A 123 11.79 17.40 -1.97
N LYS A 124 12.74 16.99 -1.14
CA LYS A 124 13.66 15.88 -1.45
C LYS A 124 12.95 14.52 -1.47
N ALA A 125 11.82 14.40 -0.77
CA ALA A 125 11.00 13.19 -0.74
C ALA A 125 9.92 13.13 -1.85
N TRP A 126 9.88 14.11 -2.77
CA TRP A 126 8.93 14.15 -3.87
C TRP A 126 9.41 13.35 -5.08
N ARG A 127 8.66 12.26 -5.45
CA ARG A 127 8.98 11.36 -6.59
C ARG A 127 7.74 10.69 -7.22
N PRO A 128 6.83 11.34 -7.94
CA PRO A 128 6.59 12.78 -8.11
C PRO A 128 5.83 13.44 -6.97
N LEU A 129 5.19 12.67 -6.07
CA LEU A 129 4.52 13.13 -4.85
C LEU A 129 5.38 12.82 -3.62
N PRO A 130 5.12 13.46 -2.47
CA PRO A 130 5.83 13.13 -1.24
C PRO A 130 5.55 11.67 -0.86
N MET A 131 6.61 10.89 -0.68
CA MET A 131 6.56 9.45 -0.42
C MET A 131 7.20 9.08 0.91
N GLY A 132 6.89 7.87 1.40
CA GLY A 132 7.63 7.23 2.48
C GLY A 132 6.82 6.71 3.66
N ASP A 133 5.55 7.07 3.84
CA ASP A 133 4.75 6.66 5.01
C ASP A 133 3.75 5.53 4.73
N GLY A 134 3.72 5.01 3.49
CA GLY A 134 2.82 3.90 3.11
C GLY A 134 1.35 4.29 3.06
N GLN A 135 1.03 5.59 3.00
CA GLN A 135 -0.33 6.07 2.80
C GLN A 135 -0.74 5.89 1.34
N THR A 136 -2.03 5.71 1.08
CA THR A 136 -2.57 5.70 -0.29
C THR A 136 -3.31 7.00 -0.57
N PHE A 137 -2.96 7.62 -1.67
CA PHE A 137 -3.62 8.80 -2.20
C PHE A 137 -4.07 8.51 -3.62
N ALA A 138 -5.34 8.73 -3.95
CA ALA A 138 -5.82 8.51 -5.30
C ALA A 138 -6.79 9.60 -5.75
N ILE A 139 -6.73 9.91 -7.05
CA ILE A 139 -7.66 10.79 -7.75
C ILE A 139 -8.20 10.01 -8.93
N ARG A 140 -9.51 10.06 -9.14
CA ARG A 140 -10.17 9.44 -10.29
C ARG A 140 -11.15 10.41 -10.90
N LEU A 141 -11.06 10.56 -12.23
CA LEU A 141 -11.94 11.36 -13.04
C LEU A 141 -12.65 10.42 -14.02
N GLN A 142 -13.96 10.39 -13.97
CA GLN A 142 -14.76 9.64 -14.90
C GLN A 142 -15.72 10.60 -15.59
N THR A 143 -15.76 10.54 -16.91
CA THR A 143 -16.65 11.39 -17.70
C THR A 143 -17.41 10.55 -18.71
N SER A 144 -18.67 10.88 -18.90
CA SER A 144 -19.52 10.30 -19.93
C SER A 144 -20.35 11.39 -20.59
N THR A 145 -21.13 10.98 -21.59
CA THR A 145 -22.11 11.89 -22.22
C THR A 145 -23.12 12.43 -21.20
N PHE A 146 -23.47 11.64 -20.18
CA PHE A 146 -24.57 11.93 -19.25
C PHE A 146 -24.13 12.38 -17.86
N TYR A 147 -22.88 12.11 -17.48
CA TYR A 147 -22.37 12.48 -16.15
C TYR A 147 -20.86 12.71 -16.15
N SER A 148 -20.39 13.42 -15.14
CA SER A 148 -18.97 13.59 -14.85
C SER A 148 -18.77 13.42 -13.36
N THR A 149 -17.96 12.43 -12.98
CA THR A 149 -17.61 12.15 -11.57
C THR A 149 -16.16 12.46 -11.32
N ARG A 150 -15.90 13.18 -10.23
CA ARG A 150 -14.58 13.43 -9.69
C ARG A 150 -14.53 12.80 -8.33
N SER A 151 -13.52 11.98 -8.07
CA SER A 151 -13.34 11.37 -6.76
C SER A 151 -11.90 11.51 -6.30
N PHE A 152 -11.78 11.65 -5.01
CA PHE A 152 -10.54 11.73 -4.25
C PHE A 152 -10.62 10.67 -3.14
N SER A 153 -9.55 9.94 -2.91
CA SER A 153 -9.46 9.04 -1.77
C SER A 153 -8.10 9.12 -1.10
N PHE A 154 -8.12 9.00 0.21
CA PHE A 154 -6.94 8.95 1.06
C PHE A 154 -7.10 7.82 2.08
N VAL A 155 -6.05 7.03 2.25
CA VAL A 155 -6.02 5.92 3.21
C VAL A 155 -4.73 6.00 4.03
N GLU A 156 -4.88 6.01 5.34
CA GLU A 156 -3.80 5.85 6.32
C GLU A 156 -3.93 4.47 6.98
N PRO A 157 -3.06 3.49 6.69
CA PRO A 157 -3.19 2.12 7.19
C PRO A 157 -2.87 1.98 8.69
N TRP A 158 -2.15 2.93 9.28
CA TRP A 158 -1.75 2.90 10.69
C TRP A 158 -2.11 4.22 11.39
N PHE A 159 -3.38 4.54 11.42
CA PHE A 159 -3.88 5.74 12.05
C PHE A 159 -3.57 5.74 13.56
N GLY A 160 -2.89 6.80 14.01
CA GLY A 160 -2.38 6.89 15.37
C GLY A 160 -1.07 6.13 15.64
N GLY A 161 -0.55 5.35 14.69
CA GLY A 161 0.80 4.76 14.72
C GLY A 161 1.05 3.62 15.70
N ARG A 162 0.09 3.26 16.56
CA ARG A 162 0.25 2.25 17.63
C ARG A 162 -0.39 0.91 17.30
N GLN A 163 -1.45 0.92 16.54
CA GLN A 163 -2.23 -0.27 16.18
C GLN A 163 -2.56 -0.22 14.69
N PRO A 164 -2.76 -1.39 14.03
CA PRO A 164 -3.14 -1.46 12.62
C PRO A 164 -4.62 -1.05 12.44
N VAL A 165 -4.92 0.21 12.71
CA VAL A 165 -6.22 0.82 12.46
C VAL A 165 -6.12 1.64 11.19
N GLN A 166 -6.85 1.23 10.17
CA GLN A 166 -6.93 1.94 8.92
C GLN A 166 -7.94 3.08 9.01
N PHE A 167 -7.52 4.28 8.67
CA PHE A 167 -8.40 5.42 8.43
C PHE A 167 -8.55 5.61 6.91
N SER A 168 -9.77 5.81 6.44
CA SER A 168 -10.06 6.12 5.04
C SER A 168 -10.96 7.33 4.92
N LEU A 169 -10.63 8.20 3.97
CA LEU A 169 -11.42 9.36 3.59
C LEU A 169 -11.65 9.32 2.08
N SER A 170 -12.91 9.42 1.66
CA SER A 170 -13.26 9.54 0.24
C SER A 170 -14.20 10.72 0.04
N LEU A 171 -13.89 11.51 -0.98
CA LEU A 171 -14.70 12.63 -1.42
C LEU A 171 -15.10 12.40 -2.88
N SER A 172 -16.33 12.64 -3.23
CA SER A 172 -16.82 12.52 -4.61
C SER A 172 -17.77 13.65 -4.96
N SER A 173 -17.70 14.09 -6.21
CA SER A 173 -18.65 15.01 -6.80
C SER A 173 -19.05 14.44 -8.16
N THR A 174 -20.34 14.21 -8.33
CA THR A 174 -20.93 13.75 -9.57
C THR A 174 -21.86 14.80 -10.12
N LYS A 175 -21.55 15.33 -11.29
CA LYS A 175 -22.42 16.18 -12.07
C LYS A 175 -23.16 15.35 -13.09
N GLN A 176 -24.46 15.30 -12.97
CA GLN A 176 -25.33 14.56 -13.87
C GLN A 176 -26.13 15.51 -14.75
N TYR A 177 -26.15 15.26 -16.06
CA TYR A 177 -26.84 16.04 -17.05
C TYR A 177 -28.24 15.49 -17.32
N ARG A 178 -29.19 16.37 -17.57
CA ARG A 178 -30.57 15.97 -17.92
C ARG A 178 -30.55 15.28 -19.28
N TYR A 179 -31.28 14.16 -19.40
CA TYR A 179 -31.55 13.53 -20.68
C TYR A 179 -32.72 14.21 -21.36
N ASP A 180 -32.51 14.72 -22.58
CA ASP A 180 -33.58 15.24 -23.43
C ASP A 180 -34.11 14.11 -24.33
N TYR A 181 -35.37 13.71 -24.11
CA TYR A 181 -36.01 12.65 -24.84
C TYR A 181 -36.32 13.03 -26.31
N PHE A 182 -36.49 14.32 -26.63
CA PHE A 182 -36.78 14.78 -27.99
C PHE A 182 -35.53 14.75 -28.87
N THR A 183 -34.44 15.27 -28.36
CA THR A 183 -33.16 15.31 -29.09
C THR A 183 -32.32 14.05 -28.90
N ARG A 184 -32.69 13.16 -27.98
CA ARG A 184 -31.94 11.96 -27.55
C ARG A 184 -30.52 12.27 -27.14
N ARG A 185 -30.28 13.44 -26.54
CA ARG A 185 -28.98 13.92 -26.12
C ARG A 185 -29.02 14.39 -24.67
N ALA A 186 -27.84 14.46 -24.06
CA ALA A 186 -27.67 15.11 -22.76
C ALA A 186 -27.78 16.63 -22.91
N ASP A 187 -28.67 17.24 -22.17
CA ASP A 187 -28.76 18.68 -22.04
C ASP A 187 -27.79 19.16 -20.98
N LYS A 188 -26.67 19.71 -21.43
CA LYS A 188 -25.60 20.20 -20.52
C LYS A 188 -25.97 21.53 -19.86
N SER A 189 -27.01 22.22 -20.30
CA SER A 189 -27.50 23.43 -19.66
C SER A 189 -28.26 23.15 -18.36
N GLN A 190 -28.82 21.92 -18.24
CA GLN A 190 -29.54 21.46 -17.07
C GLN A 190 -28.78 20.32 -16.42
N SER A 191 -28.27 20.54 -15.24
CA SER A 191 -27.51 19.55 -14.48
C SER A 191 -27.79 19.69 -13.01
N PHE A 192 -27.66 18.58 -12.29
CA PHE A 192 -27.59 18.59 -10.83
C PHE A 192 -26.29 17.97 -10.37
N GLU A 193 -25.81 18.40 -9.23
CA GLU A 193 -24.55 17.95 -8.65
C GLU A 193 -24.83 17.23 -7.34
N ILE A 194 -24.23 16.05 -7.17
CA ILE A 194 -24.27 15.26 -5.96
C ILE A 194 -22.85 15.24 -5.41
N ALA A 195 -22.66 15.82 -4.22
CA ALA A 195 -21.42 15.72 -3.46
C ALA A 195 -21.58 14.66 -2.37
N GLY A 196 -20.60 13.78 -2.26
CA GLY A 196 -20.56 12.73 -1.26
C GLY A 196 -19.23 12.73 -0.51
N PHE A 197 -19.29 12.40 0.78
CA PHE A 197 -18.09 12.09 1.55
C PHE A 197 -18.29 10.77 2.31
N ASN A 198 -17.22 10.04 2.48
CA ASN A 198 -17.20 8.81 3.27
C ASN A 198 -15.96 8.83 4.17
N VAL A 199 -16.16 8.51 5.43
CA VAL A 199 -15.08 8.33 6.41
C VAL A 199 -15.20 6.93 6.99
N GLY A 200 -14.12 6.17 6.95
CA GLY A 200 -14.07 4.80 7.44
C GLY A 200 -12.94 4.60 8.44
N LEU A 201 -13.21 3.78 9.46
CA LEU A 201 -12.22 3.25 10.37
C LEU A 201 -12.35 1.73 10.36
N ALA A 202 -11.26 1.02 10.12
CA ALA A 202 -11.22 -0.44 10.12
C ALA A 202 -10.00 -0.92 10.90
N LYS A 203 -10.18 -1.92 11.76
CA LYS A 203 -9.08 -2.60 12.45
C LYS A 203 -8.68 -3.84 11.64
N ARG A 204 -7.39 -3.98 11.31
CA ARG A 204 -6.80 -5.16 10.67
C ARG A 204 -6.52 -6.25 11.69
#